data_d9bf04181306e59fb825bb7d3ef9cf55
#
_entry.id   d9bf04181306e59fb825bb7d3ef9cf55
#
_cell.length_a   1.000
_cell.length_b   1.000
_cell.length_c   1.000
_cell.angle_alpha   90.00
_cell.angle_beta   90.00
_cell.angle_gamma   90.00
#
_symmetry.space_group_name_H-M   'P 1'
#
loop_
_entity.id
_entity.type
_entity.pdbx_description
1 polymer ?
#
loop_
_entity_poly.entity_id
_entity_poly.type
_entity_poly.pdbx_seq_one_letter_code
_entity_poly.pdbx_strand_id
1 'polypeptide(L)'
;MKVKEIMSKDVACLTPEDSIEKAAQLMKQYNVGSIPVCSNKMINGIVTDRDIALRSVASGQDSTQTKVRNIMTSNPTVGTPEMDVHDAAEIMSREQIRRLPIVENNSLVGIVSLGDISLEPILSDNAQDALKSISEPTGSQI
;
A
#
# COMPACT_ATOMS: atom_id res chain seq x y z
N MET A 1 20.22 -5.26 5.57
CA MET A 1 19.08 -6.20 5.56
C MET A 1 18.24 -5.94 4.32
N LYS A 2 17.94 -6.98 3.58
CA LYS A 2 17.14 -6.87 2.36
C LYS A 2 15.65 -6.98 2.68
N VAL A 3 14.85 -6.28 1.88
CA VAL A 3 13.39 -6.27 2.03
C VAL A 3 12.80 -7.69 2.06
N LYS A 4 13.31 -8.61 1.23
CA LYS A 4 12.83 -9.99 1.20
C LYS A 4 12.91 -10.71 2.55
N GLU A 5 13.78 -10.26 3.45
CA GLU A 5 13.94 -10.86 4.78
C GLU A 5 12.85 -10.50 5.75
N ILE A 6 12.14 -9.39 5.51
CA ILE A 6 11.10 -8.90 6.44
C ILE A 6 9.73 -8.71 5.79
N MET A 7 9.63 -8.77 4.46
CA MET A 7 8.34 -8.58 3.78
C MET A 7 7.37 -9.71 4.11
N SER A 8 6.08 -9.39 4.13
CA SER A 8 5.02 -10.38 4.17
C SER A 8 4.80 -10.91 2.75
N LYS A 9 4.77 -12.24 2.61
CA LYS A 9 4.54 -12.91 1.32
C LYS A 9 3.07 -13.26 1.10
N ASP A 10 2.29 -13.29 2.17
CA ASP A 10 0.86 -13.59 2.12
C ASP A 10 0.10 -12.27 1.97
N VAL A 11 -0.06 -11.84 0.74
CA VAL A 11 -0.62 -10.53 0.42
C VAL A 11 -2.03 -10.70 -0.13
N ALA A 12 -3.01 -10.08 0.53
CA ALA A 12 -4.36 -9.98 -0.02
C ALA A 12 -4.35 -9.04 -1.22
N CYS A 13 -4.95 -9.49 -2.31
CA CYS A 13 -5.05 -8.71 -3.55
C CYS A 13 -6.49 -8.60 -4.00
N LEU A 14 -6.75 -7.51 -4.73
CA LEU A 14 -7.99 -7.30 -5.47
C LEU A 14 -7.72 -7.45 -6.96
N THR A 15 -8.75 -7.77 -7.73
CA THR A 15 -8.71 -7.62 -9.18
C THR A 15 -9.31 -6.27 -9.56
N PRO A 16 -8.99 -5.71 -10.75
CA PRO A 16 -9.59 -4.43 -11.17
C PRO A 16 -11.12 -4.45 -11.24
N GLU A 17 -11.70 -5.63 -11.43
CA GLU A 17 -13.14 -5.80 -11.57
C GLU A 17 -13.87 -5.98 -10.24
N ASP A 18 -13.15 -6.14 -9.13
CA ASP A 18 -13.75 -6.26 -7.81
C ASP A 18 -14.45 -4.95 -7.42
N SER A 19 -15.52 -5.08 -6.62
CA SER A 19 -16.26 -3.92 -6.14
C SER A 19 -15.51 -3.18 -5.02
N ILE A 20 -15.86 -1.92 -4.84
CA ILE A 20 -15.35 -1.11 -3.73
C ILE A 20 -15.79 -1.73 -2.40
N GLU A 21 -17.00 -2.28 -2.34
CA GLU A 21 -17.48 -2.99 -1.14
C GLU A 21 -16.58 -4.14 -0.77
N LYS A 22 -16.15 -4.95 -1.76
CA LYS A 22 -15.19 -6.04 -1.51
C LYS A 22 -13.87 -5.51 -0.98
N ALA A 23 -13.37 -4.40 -1.52
CA ALA A 23 -12.15 -3.77 -1.03
C ALA A 23 -12.28 -3.39 0.45
N ALA A 24 -13.37 -2.73 0.81
CA ALA A 24 -13.63 -2.33 2.19
C ALA A 24 -13.74 -3.55 3.13
N GLN A 25 -14.38 -4.62 2.67
CA GLN A 25 -14.51 -5.86 3.44
C GLN A 25 -13.15 -6.49 3.72
N LEU A 26 -12.26 -6.54 2.72
CA LEU A 26 -10.90 -7.06 2.89
C LEU A 26 -10.07 -6.18 3.81
N MET A 27 -10.21 -4.86 3.71
CA MET A 27 -9.52 -3.94 4.63
C MET A 27 -9.93 -4.19 6.06
N LYS A 28 -11.23 -4.42 6.30
CA LYS A 28 -11.74 -4.76 7.62
C LYS A 28 -11.22 -6.11 8.10
N GLN A 29 -11.27 -7.12 7.23
CA GLN A 29 -10.86 -8.48 7.56
C GLN A 29 -9.37 -8.56 7.95
N TYR A 30 -8.50 -7.88 7.20
CA TYR A 30 -7.06 -7.92 7.40
C TYR A 30 -6.54 -6.75 8.23
N ASN A 31 -7.42 -5.83 8.63
CA ASN A 31 -7.07 -4.63 9.40
C ASN A 31 -5.97 -3.81 8.70
N VAL A 32 -6.16 -3.54 7.44
CA VAL A 32 -5.22 -2.76 6.61
C VAL A 32 -5.94 -1.62 5.92
N GLY A 33 -5.22 -0.55 5.63
CA GLY A 33 -5.75 0.63 4.94
C GLY A 33 -5.40 0.71 3.47
N SER A 34 -4.73 -0.31 2.93
CA SER A 34 -4.38 -0.34 1.50
C SER A 34 -4.30 -1.79 1.02
N ILE A 35 -4.71 -2.03 -0.22
CA ILE A 35 -4.67 -3.35 -0.84
C ILE A 35 -4.21 -3.19 -2.29
N PRO A 36 -3.22 -4.00 -2.74
CA PRO A 36 -2.82 -4.01 -4.14
C PRO A 36 -3.92 -4.55 -5.05
N VAL A 37 -3.98 -4.01 -6.25
CA VAL A 37 -4.89 -4.44 -7.31
C VAL A 37 -4.06 -5.10 -8.41
N CYS A 38 -4.34 -6.35 -8.71
CA CYS A 38 -3.51 -7.16 -9.60
C CYS A 38 -4.34 -7.89 -10.65
N SER A 39 -3.71 -8.16 -11.80
CA SER A 39 -4.21 -9.08 -12.82
C SER A 39 -3.10 -10.10 -13.09
N ASN A 40 -3.39 -11.40 -12.92
CA ASN A 40 -2.41 -12.47 -13.14
C ASN A 40 -1.10 -12.20 -12.36
N LYS A 41 -1.21 -11.81 -11.10
CA LYS A 41 -0.08 -11.45 -10.21
C LYS A 41 0.63 -10.15 -10.59
N MET A 42 0.31 -9.54 -11.73
CA MET A 42 0.89 -8.27 -12.15
C MET A 42 0.17 -7.13 -11.45
N ILE A 43 0.92 -6.24 -10.81
CA ILE A 43 0.31 -5.12 -10.09
C ILE A 43 -0.19 -4.06 -11.07
N ASN A 44 -1.49 -3.72 -10.95
CA ASN A 44 -2.13 -2.68 -11.75
C ASN A 44 -2.24 -1.36 -10.99
N GLY A 45 -2.40 -1.43 -9.69
CA GLY A 45 -2.59 -0.25 -8.87
C GLY A 45 -2.67 -0.62 -7.40
N ILE A 46 -3.06 0.36 -6.60
CA ILE A 46 -3.30 0.19 -5.18
C ILE A 46 -4.55 1.00 -4.82
N VAL A 47 -5.39 0.44 -3.95
CA VAL A 47 -6.55 1.13 -3.41
C VAL A 47 -6.35 1.32 -1.90
N THR A 48 -6.66 2.53 -1.43
CA THR A 48 -6.56 2.88 -0.02
C THR A 48 -7.94 3.18 0.55
N ASP A 49 -8.07 3.15 1.87
CA ASP A 49 -9.28 3.58 2.58
C ASP A 49 -9.59 5.05 2.26
N ARG A 50 -8.57 5.88 2.10
CA ARG A 50 -8.74 7.27 1.68
C ARG A 50 -9.31 7.37 0.27
N ASP A 51 -8.86 6.54 -0.67
CA ASP A 51 -9.43 6.48 -2.03
C ASP A 51 -10.93 6.15 -1.97
N ILE A 52 -11.32 5.19 -1.15
CA ILE A 52 -12.71 4.80 -0.98
C ILE A 52 -13.53 5.97 -0.44
N ALA A 53 -13.03 6.65 0.59
CA ALA A 53 -13.76 7.77 1.21
C ALA A 53 -13.89 8.95 0.24
N LEU A 54 -12.81 9.35 -0.41
CA LEU A 54 -12.76 10.60 -1.18
C LEU A 54 -13.17 10.43 -2.64
N ARG A 55 -12.89 9.27 -3.26
CA ARG A 55 -13.18 9.04 -4.68
C ARG A 55 -14.46 8.26 -4.92
N SER A 56 -14.97 7.59 -3.90
CA SER A 56 -16.20 6.81 -4.01
C SER A 56 -17.32 7.40 -3.17
N VAL A 57 -17.20 7.38 -1.84
CA VAL A 57 -18.26 7.82 -0.93
C VAL A 57 -18.57 9.30 -1.14
N ALA A 58 -17.55 10.15 -1.18
CA ALA A 58 -17.73 11.60 -1.36
C ALA A 58 -18.32 11.95 -2.73
N SER A 59 -18.14 11.09 -3.73
CA SER A 59 -18.70 11.27 -5.08
C SER A 59 -20.08 10.64 -5.25
N GLY A 60 -20.62 10.04 -4.19
CA GLY A 60 -21.97 9.45 -4.22
C GLY A 60 -22.09 8.16 -5.02
N GLN A 61 -20.99 7.45 -5.22
CA GLN A 61 -20.98 6.21 -5.98
C GLN A 61 -21.53 5.04 -5.16
N ASP A 62 -22.20 4.10 -5.86
CA ASP A 62 -22.68 2.85 -5.27
C ASP A 62 -21.49 1.89 -5.09
N SER A 63 -21.19 1.55 -3.85
CA SER A 63 -20.03 0.70 -3.51
C SER A 63 -20.17 -0.74 -4.01
N THR A 64 -21.40 -1.21 -4.28
CA THR A 64 -21.63 -2.57 -4.78
C THR A 64 -21.47 -2.67 -6.28
N GLN A 65 -21.62 -1.56 -7.02
CA GLN A 65 -21.58 -1.53 -8.48
C GLN A 65 -20.29 -0.92 -9.01
N THR A 66 -19.66 -0.04 -8.26
CA THR A 66 -18.43 0.63 -8.71
C THR A 66 -17.22 -0.29 -8.50
N LYS A 67 -16.39 -0.39 -9.53
CA LYS A 67 -15.21 -1.25 -9.52
C LYS A 67 -13.99 -0.51 -8.98
N VAL A 68 -13.09 -1.24 -8.32
CA VAL A 68 -11.89 -0.64 -7.73
C VAL A 68 -11.02 0.04 -8.77
N ARG A 69 -11.00 -0.43 -10.03
CA ARG A 69 -10.24 0.21 -11.10
C ARG A 69 -10.59 1.68 -11.31
N ASN A 70 -11.81 2.08 -10.94
CA ASN A 70 -12.29 3.45 -11.14
C ASN A 70 -11.78 4.42 -10.08
N ILE A 71 -11.29 3.91 -8.95
CA ILE A 71 -10.81 4.74 -7.84
C ILE A 71 -9.37 4.46 -7.42
N MET A 72 -8.78 3.36 -7.89
CA MET A 72 -7.40 3.00 -7.52
C MET A 72 -6.39 4.02 -8.02
N THR A 73 -5.26 4.09 -7.34
CA THR A 73 -4.08 4.78 -7.85
C THR A 73 -3.36 3.83 -8.79
N SER A 74 -3.23 4.21 -10.06
CA SER A 74 -2.50 3.46 -11.07
C SER A 74 -1.01 3.73 -10.95
N ASN A 75 -0.18 2.80 -11.39
CA ASN A 75 1.28 2.89 -11.32
C ASN A 75 1.77 3.21 -9.90
N PRO A 76 1.45 2.33 -8.92
CA PRO A 76 1.84 2.58 -7.55
C PRO A 76 3.36 2.54 -7.39
N THR A 77 3.88 3.23 -6.39
CA THR A 77 5.28 3.11 -6.00
C THR A 77 5.52 1.72 -5.47
N VAL A 78 6.57 1.06 -5.94
CA VAL A 78 6.90 -0.32 -5.58
C VAL A 78 8.39 -0.43 -5.22
N GLY A 79 8.73 -1.49 -4.47
CA GLY A 79 10.10 -1.87 -4.21
C GLY A 79 10.41 -3.24 -4.80
N THR A 80 11.63 -3.72 -4.59
CA THR A 80 12.10 -5.02 -5.05
C THR A 80 12.59 -5.85 -3.87
N PRO A 81 12.59 -7.21 -3.99
CA PRO A 81 13.04 -8.07 -2.88
C PRO A 81 14.50 -7.84 -2.47
N GLU A 82 15.35 -7.48 -3.42
CA GLU A 82 16.79 -7.29 -3.17
C GLU A 82 17.14 -5.90 -2.64
N MET A 83 16.15 -5.00 -2.61
CA MET A 83 16.31 -3.64 -2.09
C MET A 83 16.69 -3.68 -0.61
N ASP A 84 17.56 -2.76 -0.19
CA ASP A 84 17.86 -2.57 1.23
C ASP A 84 16.65 -1.99 1.96
N VAL A 85 16.41 -2.45 3.17
CA VAL A 85 15.28 -1.98 3.99
C VAL A 85 15.36 -0.48 4.26
N HIS A 86 16.58 0.07 4.36
CA HIS A 86 16.77 1.51 4.52
C HIS A 86 16.21 2.28 3.32
N ASP A 87 16.46 1.79 2.10
CA ASP A 87 15.94 2.41 0.87
C ASP A 87 14.40 2.32 0.81
N ALA A 88 13.83 1.20 1.26
CA ALA A 88 12.38 1.06 1.35
C ALA A 88 11.78 2.09 2.32
N ALA A 89 12.41 2.30 3.48
CA ALA A 89 11.98 3.32 4.43
C ALA A 89 12.07 4.73 3.84
N GLU A 90 13.11 5.03 3.08
CA GLU A 90 13.24 6.31 2.39
C GLU A 90 12.14 6.53 1.35
N ILE A 91 11.78 5.49 0.60
CA ILE A 91 10.67 5.58 -0.37
C ILE A 91 9.36 5.86 0.36
N MET A 92 9.08 5.15 1.44
CA MET A 92 7.86 5.37 2.23
C MET A 92 7.81 6.80 2.77
N SER A 93 8.93 7.31 3.23
CA SER A 93 9.06 8.69 3.72
C SER A 93 8.78 9.71 2.60
N ARG A 94 9.45 9.56 1.47
CA ARG A 94 9.34 10.48 0.34
C ARG A 94 7.94 10.49 -0.26
N GLU A 95 7.34 9.31 -0.43
CA GLU A 95 6.02 9.15 -1.02
C GLU A 95 4.89 9.26 0.01
N GLN A 96 5.21 9.40 1.28
CA GLN A 96 4.24 9.50 2.39
C GLN A 96 3.28 8.31 2.44
N ILE A 97 3.83 7.11 2.29
CA ILE A 97 3.08 5.85 2.34
C ILE A 97 3.60 4.97 3.47
N ARG A 98 2.74 4.12 4.02
CA ARG A 98 3.07 3.24 5.14
C ARG A 98 3.26 1.78 4.74
N ARG A 99 2.93 1.45 3.51
CA ARG A 99 3.05 0.10 2.97
C ARG A 99 3.62 0.20 1.56
N LEU A 100 4.57 -0.68 1.25
CA LEU A 100 5.24 -0.69 -0.04
C LEU A 100 5.07 -2.06 -0.67
N PRO A 101 4.34 -2.15 -1.80
CA PRO A 101 4.29 -3.40 -2.55
C PRO A 101 5.66 -3.75 -3.10
N ILE A 102 6.00 -5.03 -3.02
CA ILE A 102 7.29 -5.55 -3.51
C ILE A 102 7.04 -6.40 -4.73
N VAL A 103 7.70 -6.05 -5.82
CA VAL A 103 7.53 -6.73 -7.11
C VAL A 103 8.85 -7.30 -7.61
N GLU A 104 8.75 -8.38 -8.35
CA GLU A 104 9.86 -9.01 -9.06
C GLU A 104 9.35 -9.39 -10.44
N ASN A 105 9.99 -8.88 -11.50
CA ASN A 105 9.52 -9.07 -12.89
C ASN A 105 8.05 -8.66 -13.06
N ASN A 106 7.66 -7.52 -12.48
CA ASN A 106 6.30 -6.99 -12.44
C ASN A 106 5.28 -7.82 -11.66
N SER A 107 5.67 -8.95 -11.09
CA SER A 107 4.79 -9.77 -10.26
C SER A 107 4.88 -9.32 -8.80
N LEU A 108 3.73 -9.19 -8.16
CA LEU A 108 3.66 -8.89 -6.73
C LEU A 108 4.14 -10.12 -5.94
N VAL A 109 5.22 -9.97 -5.17
CA VAL A 109 5.81 -11.05 -4.38
C VAL A 109 5.71 -10.84 -2.88
N GLY A 110 5.39 -9.63 -2.44
CA GLY A 110 5.25 -9.34 -1.03
C GLY A 110 4.83 -7.90 -0.79
N ILE A 111 4.73 -7.57 0.49
CA ILE A 111 4.49 -6.20 0.92
C ILE A 111 5.30 -5.95 2.19
N VAL A 112 5.89 -4.78 2.32
CA VAL A 112 6.57 -4.37 3.54
C VAL A 112 5.83 -3.18 4.12
N SER A 113 5.60 -3.19 5.44
CA SER A 113 4.94 -2.08 6.13
C SER A 113 5.94 -1.35 7.00
N LEU A 114 5.59 -0.11 7.34
CA LEU A 114 6.36 0.65 8.32
C LEU A 114 6.39 -0.08 9.66
N GLY A 115 5.29 -0.78 10.02
CA GLY A 115 5.22 -1.62 11.20
C GLY A 115 6.24 -2.77 11.17
N ASP A 116 6.43 -3.42 10.02
CA ASP A 116 7.42 -4.49 9.88
C ASP A 116 8.83 -3.97 10.17
N ILE A 117 9.16 -2.79 9.66
CA ILE A 117 10.47 -2.17 9.90
C ILE A 117 10.64 -1.82 11.38
N SER A 118 9.60 -1.29 12.02
CA SER A 118 9.67 -0.87 13.42
C SER A 118 9.84 -2.04 14.40
N LEU A 119 9.44 -3.25 14.00
CA LEU A 119 9.62 -4.45 14.82
C LEU A 119 11.07 -4.97 14.81
N GLU A 120 11.89 -4.52 13.87
CA GLU A 120 13.32 -4.87 13.82
C GLU A 120 14.12 -3.88 14.66
N PRO A 121 14.77 -4.29 15.77
CA PRO A 121 15.41 -3.36 16.68
C PRO A 121 16.46 -2.45 16.04
N ILE A 122 17.20 -2.96 15.05
CA ILE A 122 18.25 -2.17 14.36
C ILE A 122 17.68 -1.19 13.33
N LEU A 123 16.38 -1.25 13.04
CA LEU A 123 15.71 -0.45 12.00
C LEU A 123 14.68 0.52 12.59
N SER A 124 14.52 0.55 13.90
CA SER A 124 13.48 1.38 14.55
C SER A 124 13.64 2.87 14.24
N ASP A 125 14.87 3.37 14.18
CA ASP A 125 15.13 4.79 13.85
C ASP A 125 14.68 5.13 12.44
N ASN A 126 14.91 4.23 11.46
CA ASN A 126 14.45 4.42 10.09
C ASN A 126 12.92 4.48 10.03
N ALA A 127 12.24 3.62 10.80
CA ALA A 127 10.78 3.63 10.87
C ALA A 127 10.25 4.92 11.48
N GLN A 128 10.90 5.43 12.52
CA GLN A 128 10.50 6.68 13.17
C GLN A 128 10.68 7.87 12.22
N ASP A 129 11.79 7.94 11.52
CA ASP A 129 12.06 9.00 10.55
C ASP A 129 11.03 8.99 9.43
N ALA A 130 10.71 7.82 8.89
CA ALA A 130 9.71 7.67 7.84
C ALA A 130 8.32 8.08 8.34
N LEU A 131 7.93 7.66 9.55
CA LEU A 131 6.65 8.02 10.12
C LEU A 131 6.53 9.52 10.34
N LYS A 132 7.59 10.16 10.78
CA LYS A 132 7.63 11.62 10.96
C LYS A 132 7.38 12.33 9.64
N SER A 133 8.08 11.93 8.57
CA SER A 133 7.90 12.52 7.24
C SER A 133 6.50 12.30 6.68
N ILE A 134 5.95 11.09 6.86
CA ILE A 134 4.58 10.76 6.41
C ILE A 134 3.56 11.62 7.13
N SER A 135 3.79 11.92 8.41
CA SER A 135 2.87 12.65 9.27
C SER A 135 2.99 14.17 9.15
N GLU A 136 4.01 14.68 8.45
CA GLU A 136 4.18 16.13 8.28
C GLU A 136 3.05 16.71 7.43
N PRO A 137 2.54 17.90 7.78
CA PRO A 137 1.51 18.54 6.99
C PRO A 137 2.00 18.89 5.59
N THR A 138 1.13 18.75 4.60
CA THR A 138 1.36 19.23 3.24
C THR A 138 0.50 20.48 3.02
N GLY A 139 0.87 21.31 2.04
CA GLY A 139 0.13 22.54 1.74
C GLY A 139 -1.32 22.32 1.31
N SER A 140 -1.70 21.11 0.93
CA SER A 140 -3.05 20.75 0.49
C SER A 140 -3.91 20.15 1.60
N GLN A 141 -3.38 19.98 2.80
CA GLN A 141 -4.13 19.43 3.92
C GLN A 141 -5.05 20.49 4.56
N ILE A 142 -6.18 20.00 4.97
CA ILE A 142 -7.16 20.79 5.70
C ILE A 142 -7.07 20.45 7.17
#